data_3ea7e6c11300e3f4cfc87a4e39296651
#
_entry.id   3ea7e6c11300e3f4cfc87a4e39296651
#
_cell.length_a   1.000
_cell.length_b   1.000
_cell.length_c   1.000
_cell.angle_alpha   90.00
_cell.angle_beta   90.00
_cell.angle_gamma   90.00
#
_symmetry.space_group_name_H-M   'P 1'
#
loop_
_entity.id
_entity.type
_entity.pdbx_description
1 polymer ?
#
loop_
_entity_poly.entity_id
_entity_poly.type
_entity_poly.pdbx_seq_one_letter_code
_entity_poly.pdbx_strand_id
1 'polypeptide(L)'
;MSVLLPPLISIVVPCFDEAPGLEAFHRRLGAVMDAFAPWEVIYVNDGSGDATLSVMQRLRAVDPHVAILNLSRNFGKEAATTAGIDAAGGDAVVVIDADLQDPPEVIPDLIAAWRAGFDMVYAQRREREGETFVKRTTAALFYRVMARTGRVRLPRNAGDFRLMSRRVVDAVGQLRERHRFMKGLFAWVGFPTCAVAYDRAPRHAGASKWSYWNLWNLALEGITSFTIVPLSFATYGGVLVALAAILYGGFITARTVLFGNPVPGYPSLLVFILFLGGMQLMTLGVIGEYLGRVFNETKERPIYLIERQLPSGVLMARQDARGPGQGIAVGGVETNPGQAPGVFGAVPGQMPLAGPPGVGVAPAQGAG
;
A
#
# COMPACT_ATOMS: atom_id res chain seq x y z
N MET A 1 39.19 -12.90 7.36
CA MET A 1 38.20 -13.88 6.89
C MET A 1 36.85 -13.36 7.38
N SER A 2 35.99 -12.85 6.50
CA SER A 2 34.62 -12.52 6.87
C SER A 2 33.89 -13.82 7.17
N VAL A 3 33.41 -13.99 8.39
CA VAL A 3 32.55 -15.12 8.77
C VAL A 3 31.28 -14.98 7.95
N LEU A 4 31.06 -15.88 6.98
CA LEU A 4 29.80 -15.96 6.23
C LEU A 4 28.73 -16.47 7.19
N LEU A 5 27.98 -15.54 7.77
CA LEU A 5 26.83 -15.89 8.59
C LEU A 5 25.75 -16.54 7.72
N PRO A 6 25.01 -17.54 8.22
CA PRO A 6 23.89 -18.12 7.49
C PRO A 6 22.84 -17.05 7.16
N PRO A 7 22.13 -17.18 6.03
CA PRO A 7 21.16 -16.17 5.62
C PRO A 7 20.04 -16.03 6.64
N LEU A 8 19.74 -14.80 7.04
CA LEU A 8 18.62 -14.45 7.92
C LEU A 8 17.33 -14.31 7.10
N ILE A 9 16.24 -14.88 7.57
CA ILE A 9 14.91 -14.74 6.98
C ILE A 9 14.06 -13.88 7.90
N SER A 10 13.57 -12.73 7.41
CA SER A 10 12.61 -11.89 8.14
C SER A 10 11.19 -12.18 7.65
N ILE A 11 10.27 -12.42 8.58
CA ILE A 11 8.84 -12.62 8.30
C ILE A 11 8.09 -11.37 8.75
N VAL A 12 7.45 -10.68 7.82
CA VAL A 12 6.66 -9.46 8.05
C VAL A 12 5.19 -9.82 8.14
N VAL A 13 4.57 -9.46 9.27
CA VAL A 13 3.18 -9.79 9.59
C VAL A 13 2.44 -8.51 9.98
N PRO A 14 1.71 -7.87 9.04
CA PRO A 14 0.85 -6.74 9.38
C PRO A 14 -0.37 -7.21 10.19
N CYS A 15 -0.68 -6.51 11.29
CA CYS A 15 -1.75 -6.87 12.21
C CYS A 15 -2.64 -5.66 12.53
N PHE A 16 -3.95 -5.85 12.44
CA PHE A 16 -4.96 -4.88 12.87
C PHE A 16 -6.16 -5.60 13.47
N ASP A 17 -6.33 -5.52 14.80
CA ASP A 17 -7.35 -6.23 15.58
C ASP A 17 -7.31 -7.76 15.35
N GLU A 18 -6.13 -8.37 15.56
CA GLU A 18 -5.86 -9.80 15.33
C GLU A 18 -5.55 -10.56 16.64
N ALA A 19 -5.85 -9.97 17.81
CA ALA A 19 -5.57 -10.58 19.11
C ALA A 19 -6.02 -12.05 19.24
N PRO A 20 -7.22 -12.47 18.76
CA PRO A 20 -7.70 -13.85 18.96
C PRO A 20 -6.89 -14.91 18.19
N GLY A 21 -6.28 -14.56 17.04
CA GLY A 21 -5.59 -15.51 16.18
C GLY A 21 -4.06 -15.53 16.33
N LEU A 22 -3.50 -14.45 16.88
CA LEU A 22 -2.07 -14.16 16.79
C LEU A 22 -1.17 -15.19 17.51
N GLU A 23 -1.59 -15.70 18.68
CA GLU A 23 -0.83 -16.73 19.39
C GLU A 23 -0.84 -18.09 18.66
N ALA A 24 -1.97 -18.42 18.02
CA ALA A 24 -2.07 -19.64 17.20
C ALA A 24 -1.21 -19.52 15.93
N PHE A 25 -1.22 -18.35 15.30
CA PHE A 25 -0.38 -18.05 14.15
C PHE A 25 1.11 -18.16 14.54
N HIS A 26 1.53 -17.51 15.63
CA HIS A 26 2.92 -17.51 16.07
C HIS A 26 3.44 -18.93 16.35
N ARG A 27 2.65 -19.76 17.03
CA ARG A 27 2.99 -21.16 17.31
C ARG A 27 3.19 -21.99 16.04
N ARG A 28 2.30 -21.83 15.03
CA ARG A 28 2.44 -22.53 13.75
C ARG A 28 3.64 -22.02 12.97
N LEU A 29 3.86 -20.71 12.97
CA LEU A 29 5.02 -20.10 12.31
C LEU A 29 6.32 -20.61 12.91
N GLY A 30 6.45 -20.63 14.25
CA GLY A 30 7.64 -21.14 14.95
C GLY A 30 7.92 -22.59 14.60
N ALA A 31 6.90 -23.47 14.66
CA ALA A 31 7.04 -24.87 14.31
C ALA A 31 7.59 -25.11 12.88
N VAL A 32 7.26 -24.22 11.94
CA VAL A 32 7.79 -24.27 10.57
C VAL A 32 9.20 -23.71 10.49
N MET A 33 9.43 -22.56 11.13
CA MET A 33 10.66 -21.78 10.95
C MET A 33 11.84 -22.29 11.80
N ASP A 34 11.60 -23.06 12.86
CA ASP A 34 12.67 -23.63 13.69
C ASP A 34 13.59 -24.61 12.90
N ALA A 35 13.11 -25.12 11.76
CA ALA A 35 13.94 -25.89 10.82
C ALA A 35 14.85 -25.00 9.94
N PHE A 36 14.64 -23.68 9.94
CA PHE A 36 15.33 -22.69 9.10
C PHE A 36 15.95 -21.62 9.97
N ALA A 37 17.11 -21.85 10.52
CA ALA A 37 17.83 -20.85 11.33
C ALA A 37 18.86 -20.07 10.46
N PRO A 38 19.09 -18.78 10.75
CA PRO A 38 18.36 -17.87 11.65
C PRO A 38 17.12 -17.24 11.00
N TRP A 39 16.13 -16.93 11.80
CA TRP A 39 14.93 -16.23 11.35
C TRP A 39 14.46 -15.19 12.40
N GLU A 40 13.61 -14.24 11.97
CA GLU A 40 12.89 -13.31 12.83
C GLU A 40 11.47 -13.07 12.31
N VAL A 41 10.55 -12.70 13.19
CA VAL A 41 9.21 -12.25 12.83
C VAL A 41 9.00 -10.81 13.30
N ILE A 42 8.54 -9.97 12.38
CA ILE A 42 8.25 -8.56 12.61
C ILE A 42 6.74 -8.38 12.59
N TYR A 43 6.15 -8.32 13.77
CA TYR A 43 4.73 -7.98 13.91
C TYR A 43 4.56 -6.47 13.83
N VAL A 44 3.78 -6.02 12.84
CA VAL A 44 3.49 -4.60 12.64
C VAL A 44 2.09 -4.32 13.14
N ASN A 45 1.97 -3.65 14.30
CA ASN A 45 0.70 -3.21 14.83
C ASN A 45 0.25 -1.92 14.11
N ASP A 46 -0.80 -2.02 13.32
CA ASP A 46 -1.36 -0.88 12.57
C ASP A 46 -2.43 -0.13 13.38
N GLY A 47 -2.07 0.27 14.63
CA GLY A 47 -2.97 1.03 15.48
C GLY A 47 -4.20 0.25 15.93
N SER A 48 -4.05 -1.02 16.33
CA SER A 48 -5.15 -1.86 16.81
C SER A 48 -5.83 -1.28 18.04
N GLY A 49 -7.16 -1.41 18.09
CA GLY A 49 -7.98 -0.99 19.24
C GLY A 49 -8.20 -2.09 20.28
N ASP A 50 -7.83 -3.33 19.97
CA ASP A 50 -7.97 -4.50 20.82
C ASP A 50 -6.68 -4.87 21.57
N ALA A 51 -6.62 -6.09 22.12
CA ALA A 51 -5.45 -6.60 22.85
C ALA A 51 -4.26 -7.02 21.96
N THR A 52 -4.26 -6.77 20.64
CA THR A 52 -3.22 -7.23 19.69
C THR A 52 -1.81 -6.83 20.14
N LEU A 53 -1.59 -5.56 20.48
CA LEU A 53 -0.28 -5.09 20.94
C LEU A 53 0.18 -5.80 22.23
N SER A 54 -0.73 -6.02 23.17
CA SER A 54 -0.44 -6.74 24.41
C SER A 54 -0.06 -8.21 24.15
N VAL A 55 -0.72 -8.87 23.17
CA VAL A 55 -0.34 -10.22 22.73
C VAL A 55 1.07 -10.22 22.14
N MET A 56 1.40 -9.29 21.23
CA MET A 56 2.73 -9.18 20.65
C MET A 56 3.81 -8.99 21.73
N GLN A 57 3.56 -8.14 22.73
CA GLN A 57 4.50 -7.91 23.84
C GLN A 57 4.73 -9.17 24.68
N ARG A 58 3.68 -9.97 24.94
CA ARG A 58 3.83 -11.27 25.65
C ARG A 58 4.66 -12.25 24.83
N LEU A 59 4.38 -12.36 23.50
CA LEU A 59 5.16 -13.22 22.61
C LEU A 59 6.63 -12.84 22.60
N ARG A 60 6.94 -11.54 22.50
CA ARG A 60 8.31 -11.05 22.52
C ARG A 60 9.04 -11.31 23.82
N ALA A 61 8.32 -11.34 24.94
CA ALA A 61 8.94 -11.61 26.25
C ALA A 61 9.46 -13.05 26.38
N VAL A 62 8.92 -13.99 25.60
CA VAL A 62 9.26 -15.42 25.66
C VAL A 62 10.01 -15.92 24.44
N ASP A 63 9.96 -15.19 23.30
CA ASP A 63 10.60 -15.58 22.06
C ASP A 63 11.54 -14.47 21.52
N PRO A 64 12.86 -14.71 21.44
CA PRO A 64 13.83 -13.73 20.93
C PRO A 64 13.71 -13.47 19.42
N HIS A 65 12.97 -14.29 18.67
CA HIS A 65 12.73 -14.06 17.24
C HIS A 65 11.75 -12.92 16.98
N VAL A 66 10.95 -12.52 17.99
CA VAL A 66 9.89 -11.52 17.84
C VAL A 66 10.43 -10.10 17.87
N ALA A 67 10.18 -9.37 16.78
CA ALA A 67 10.27 -7.92 16.70
C ALA A 67 8.86 -7.31 16.68
N ILE A 68 8.69 -6.11 17.21
CA ILE A 68 7.42 -5.37 17.20
C ILE A 68 7.66 -4.00 16.61
N LEU A 69 6.82 -3.63 15.64
CA LEU A 69 6.72 -2.30 15.08
C LEU A 69 5.32 -1.75 15.37
N ASN A 70 5.24 -0.77 16.26
CA ASN A 70 3.97 -0.13 16.62
C ASN A 70 3.83 1.17 15.85
N LEU A 71 2.80 1.28 15.00
CA LEU A 71 2.48 2.50 14.27
C LEU A 71 1.65 3.43 15.15
N SER A 72 1.80 4.75 14.97
CA SER A 72 1.14 5.77 15.80
C SER A 72 -0.39 5.80 15.66
N ARG A 73 -0.94 5.23 14.59
CA ARG A 73 -2.37 5.04 14.31
C ARG A 73 -2.56 4.02 13.20
N ASN A 74 -3.80 3.72 12.83
CA ASN A 74 -4.09 2.95 11.62
C ASN A 74 -3.74 3.76 10.37
N PHE A 75 -2.79 3.25 9.57
CA PHE A 75 -2.37 3.77 8.26
C PHE A 75 -2.83 2.88 7.11
N GLY A 76 -3.37 1.70 7.41
CA GLY A 76 -3.82 0.70 6.46
C GLY A 76 -2.77 -0.38 6.17
N LYS A 77 -3.27 -1.55 5.75
CA LYS A 77 -2.48 -2.76 5.52
C LYS A 77 -1.24 -2.53 4.65
N GLU A 78 -1.38 -1.78 3.55
CA GLU A 78 -0.29 -1.53 2.60
C GLU A 78 0.85 -0.72 3.25
N ALA A 79 0.50 0.26 4.09
CA ALA A 79 1.47 1.06 4.84
C ALA A 79 2.14 0.23 5.94
N ALA A 80 1.38 -0.60 6.68
CA ALA A 80 1.91 -1.51 7.68
C ALA A 80 2.86 -2.55 7.08
N THR A 81 2.49 -3.14 5.93
CA THR A 81 3.36 -4.05 5.17
C THR A 81 4.65 -3.36 4.77
N THR A 82 4.56 -2.11 4.28
CA THR A 82 5.74 -1.31 3.91
C THR A 82 6.65 -1.07 5.10
N ALA A 83 6.08 -0.67 6.24
CA ALA A 83 6.85 -0.43 7.46
C ALA A 83 7.61 -1.69 7.93
N GLY A 84 6.97 -2.86 7.85
CA GLY A 84 7.59 -4.13 8.16
C GLY A 84 8.73 -4.50 7.19
N ILE A 85 8.53 -4.29 5.89
CA ILE A 85 9.56 -4.52 4.85
C ILE A 85 10.75 -3.58 5.07
N ASP A 86 10.51 -2.30 5.38
CA ASP A 86 11.56 -1.32 5.66
C ASP A 86 12.36 -1.67 6.94
N ALA A 87 11.70 -2.27 7.94
CA ALA A 87 12.33 -2.69 9.20
C ALA A 87 13.04 -4.05 9.10
N ALA A 88 12.79 -4.83 8.06
CA ALA A 88 13.33 -6.18 7.91
C ALA A 88 14.83 -6.18 7.62
N GLY A 89 15.62 -6.86 8.48
CA GLY A 89 17.09 -6.97 8.35
C GLY A 89 17.57 -8.25 7.65
N GLY A 90 16.67 -9.15 7.24
CA GLY A 90 17.01 -10.45 6.65
C GLY A 90 17.52 -10.38 5.21
N ASP A 91 18.22 -11.42 4.80
CA ASP A 91 18.69 -11.62 3.42
C ASP A 91 17.53 -12.00 2.47
N ALA A 92 16.46 -12.57 3.02
CA ALA A 92 15.17 -12.74 2.38
C ALA A 92 14.06 -12.26 3.32
N VAL A 93 12.98 -11.72 2.74
CA VAL A 93 11.83 -11.20 3.49
C VAL A 93 10.57 -11.90 3.00
N VAL A 94 9.84 -12.49 3.94
CA VAL A 94 8.52 -13.11 3.70
C VAL A 94 7.45 -12.15 4.21
N VAL A 95 6.41 -11.89 3.42
CA VAL A 95 5.20 -11.17 3.84
C VAL A 95 4.07 -12.17 3.93
N ILE A 96 3.36 -12.23 5.07
CA ILE A 96 2.25 -13.15 5.32
C ILE A 96 1.21 -12.49 6.25
N ASP A 97 -0.08 -12.80 6.05
CA ASP A 97 -1.17 -12.31 6.90
C ASP A 97 -1.31 -13.15 8.19
N ALA A 98 -1.71 -12.50 9.29
CA ALA A 98 -1.87 -13.14 10.60
C ALA A 98 -3.13 -14.04 10.71
N ASP A 99 -4.08 -13.98 9.75
CA ASP A 99 -5.41 -14.61 9.82
C ASP A 99 -5.44 -16.13 9.56
N LEU A 100 -4.25 -16.76 9.38
CA LEU A 100 -4.06 -18.19 9.09
C LEU A 100 -4.76 -18.68 7.81
N GLN A 101 -5.27 -17.81 6.97
CA GLN A 101 -5.78 -18.18 5.65
C GLN A 101 -4.65 -18.58 4.68
N ASP A 102 -3.51 -17.94 4.85
CA ASP A 102 -2.28 -18.26 4.13
C ASP A 102 -1.40 -19.09 5.09
N PRO A 103 -1.26 -20.42 4.87
CA PRO A 103 -0.61 -21.31 5.83
C PRO A 103 0.90 -21.09 5.88
N PRO A 104 1.51 -20.90 7.07
CA PRO A 104 2.96 -20.77 7.23
C PRO A 104 3.75 -21.96 6.64
N GLU A 105 3.13 -23.12 6.54
CA GLU A 105 3.70 -24.36 6.00
C GLU A 105 4.11 -24.26 4.52
N VAL A 106 3.71 -23.22 3.82
CA VAL A 106 4.14 -22.92 2.43
C VAL A 106 5.52 -22.21 2.41
N ILE A 107 5.94 -21.59 3.52
CA ILE A 107 7.20 -20.83 3.59
C ILE A 107 8.42 -21.69 3.17
N PRO A 108 8.58 -22.98 3.57
CA PRO A 108 9.65 -23.83 3.08
C PRO A 108 9.76 -23.91 1.56
N ASP A 109 8.64 -24.00 0.85
CA ASP A 109 8.62 -24.06 -0.61
C ASP A 109 9.04 -22.73 -1.23
N LEU A 110 8.63 -21.59 -0.61
CA LEU A 110 9.09 -20.25 -1.03
C LEU A 110 10.62 -20.12 -0.85
N ILE A 111 11.16 -20.59 0.27
CA ILE A 111 12.60 -20.60 0.56
C ILE A 111 13.35 -21.48 -0.43
N ALA A 112 12.83 -22.66 -0.77
CA ALA A 112 13.43 -23.56 -1.73
C ALA A 112 13.55 -22.92 -3.13
N ALA A 113 12.49 -22.26 -3.60
CA ALA A 113 12.50 -21.54 -4.86
C ALA A 113 13.46 -20.32 -4.84
N TRP A 114 13.54 -19.57 -3.73
CA TRP A 114 14.52 -18.52 -3.56
C TRP A 114 15.95 -19.04 -3.63
N ARG A 115 16.25 -20.15 -2.94
CA ARG A 115 17.57 -20.81 -3.00
C ARG A 115 17.90 -21.35 -4.40
N ALA A 116 16.88 -21.65 -5.22
CA ALA A 116 17.06 -22.00 -6.63
C ALA A 116 17.38 -20.81 -7.54
N GLY A 117 17.43 -19.55 -6.99
CA GLY A 117 17.87 -18.34 -7.69
C GLY A 117 16.75 -17.40 -8.13
N PHE A 118 15.50 -17.63 -7.71
CA PHE A 118 14.43 -16.66 -7.93
C PHE A 118 14.48 -15.54 -6.90
N ASP A 119 14.30 -14.31 -7.35
CA ASP A 119 14.35 -13.13 -6.48
C ASP A 119 13.03 -12.85 -5.78
N MET A 120 11.92 -13.20 -6.42
CA MET A 120 10.58 -13.04 -5.87
C MET A 120 9.80 -14.34 -6.06
N VAL A 121 9.33 -14.91 -4.96
CA VAL A 121 8.50 -16.11 -4.97
C VAL A 121 7.15 -15.79 -4.35
N TYR A 122 6.07 -15.87 -5.13
CA TYR A 122 4.74 -15.58 -4.61
C TYR A 122 3.90 -16.85 -4.47
N ALA A 123 3.15 -16.91 -3.39
CA ALA A 123 2.18 -17.98 -3.17
C ALA A 123 0.95 -17.73 -4.05
N GLN A 124 0.65 -18.68 -4.93
CA GLN A 124 -0.47 -18.65 -5.85
C GLN A 124 -1.56 -19.60 -5.39
N ARG A 125 -2.75 -19.04 -5.15
CA ARG A 125 -3.92 -19.83 -4.75
C ARG A 125 -4.37 -20.71 -5.93
N ARG A 126 -4.56 -22.01 -5.66
CA ARG A 126 -5.26 -22.89 -6.61
C ARG A 126 -6.70 -22.39 -6.78
N GLU A 127 -7.25 -22.49 -8.00
CA GLU A 127 -8.59 -22.01 -8.30
C GLU A 127 -9.62 -22.76 -7.43
N ARG A 128 -10.54 -22.00 -6.80
CA ARG A 128 -11.69 -22.57 -6.12
C ARG A 128 -12.77 -22.93 -7.13
N GLU A 129 -13.22 -24.15 -7.13
CA GLU A 129 -14.53 -24.52 -7.66
C GLU A 129 -15.59 -23.81 -6.81
N GLY A 130 -16.38 -22.88 -7.41
CA GLY A 130 -17.51 -22.23 -6.74
C GLY A 130 -17.51 -20.69 -6.70
N GLU A 131 -16.63 -20.00 -7.42
CA GLU A 131 -16.73 -18.54 -7.56
C GLU A 131 -17.92 -18.14 -8.47
N THR A 132 -18.74 -17.17 -7.99
CA THR A 132 -19.87 -16.62 -8.76
C THR A 132 -19.40 -16.08 -10.11
N PHE A 133 -20.10 -16.42 -11.20
CA PHE A 133 -19.77 -16.02 -12.57
C PHE A 133 -19.49 -14.50 -12.70
N VAL A 134 -20.28 -13.65 -12.02
CA VAL A 134 -20.11 -12.19 -12.00
C VAL A 134 -18.75 -11.81 -11.44
N LYS A 135 -18.33 -12.40 -10.31
CA LYS A 135 -17.06 -12.10 -9.66
C LYS A 135 -15.87 -12.52 -10.53
N ARG A 136 -15.97 -13.68 -11.18
CA ARG A 136 -14.96 -14.17 -12.14
C ARG A 136 -14.83 -13.28 -13.37
N THR A 137 -15.96 -12.82 -13.93
CA THR A 137 -15.98 -11.98 -15.13
C THR A 137 -15.45 -10.56 -14.86
N THR A 138 -15.84 -9.96 -13.72
CA THR A 138 -15.34 -8.63 -13.33
C THR A 138 -13.85 -8.66 -13.01
N ALA A 139 -13.36 -9.70 -12.31
CA ALA A 139 -11.94 -9.90 -12.09
C ALA A 139 -11.17 -10.10 -13.41
N ALA A 140 -11.68 -10.95 -14.32
CA ALA A 140 -11.07 -11.17 -15.63
C ALA A 140 -11.01 -9.89 -16.48
N LEU A 141 -12.05 -9.05 -16.42
CA LEU A 141 -12.07 -7.74 -17.09
C LEU A 141 -11.01 -6.80 -16.49
N PHE A 142 -10.95 -6.72 -15.17
CA PHE A 142 -9.92 -5.93 -14.47
C PHE A 142 -8.50 -6.34 -14.90
N TYR A 143 -8.16 -7.63 -14.81
CA TYR A 143 -6.85 -8.12 -15.23
C TYR A 143 -6.58 -7.91 -16.73
N ARG A 144 -7.60 -7.99 -17.59
CA ARG A 144 -7.48 -7.73 -19.04
C ARG A 144 -7.20 -6.24 -19.32
N VAL A 145 -7.89 -5.35 -18.63
CA VAL A 145 -7.64 -3.91 -18.71
C VAL A 145 -6.22 -3.62 -18.25
N MET A 146 -5.83 -4.08 -17.06
CA MET A 146 -4.47 -3.90 -16.53
C MET A 146 -3.38 -4.45 -17.45
N ALA A 147 -3.59 -5.63 -18.04
CA ALA A 147 -2.62 -6.25 -18.97
C ALA A 147 -2.47 -5.51 -20.30
N ARG A 148 -3.54 -4.82 -20.78
CA ARG A 148 -3.52 -4.04 -22.04
C ARG A 148 -3.01 -2.62 -21.86
N THR A 149 -3.23 -2.03 -20.71
CA THR A 149 -3.01 -0.61 -20.46
C THR A 149 -1.83 -0.35 -19.53
N GLY A 150 -1.51 -1.30 -18.65
CA GLY A 150 -0.35 -1.25 -17.76
C GLY A 150 0.87 -1.91 -18.42
N ARG A 151 2.05 -1.31 -18.22
CA ARG A 151 3.33 -1.94 -18.58
C ARG A 151 3.67 -3.13 -17.66
N VAL A 152 2.82 -3.45 -16.69
CA VAL A 152 3.05 -4.41 -15.62
C VAL A 152 2.04 -5.54 -15.70
N ARG A 153 2.50 -6.79 -15.79
CA ARG A 153 1.66 -7.98 -15.75
C ARG A 153 1.44 -8.43 -14.31
N LEU A 154 0.25 -8.18 -13.79
CA LEU A 154 -0.12 -8.67 -12.47
C LEU A 154 -0.39 -10.19 -12.52
N PRO A 155 0.26 -11.00 -11.65
CA PRO A 155 -0.04 -12.43 -11.57
C PRO A 155 -1.47 -12.65 -11.05
N ARG A 156 -2.20 -13.56 -11.70
CA ARG A 156 -3.56 -13.94 -11.30
C ARG A 156 -3.50 -14.80 -10.04
N ASN A 157 -4.51 -14.67 -9.18
CA ASN A 157 -4.66 -15.45 -7.94
C ASN A 157 -3.47 -15.32 -6.95
N ALA A 158 -2.59 -14.31 -7.13
CA ALA A 158 -1.53 -14.00 -6.19
C ALA A 158 -2.06 -13.07 -5.09
N GLY A 159 -1.83 -13.47 -3.84
CA GLY A 159 -2.02 -12.64 -2.64
C GLY A 159 -0.81 -11.77 -2.34
N ASP A 160 -0.77 -11.28 -1.09
CA ASP A 160 0.38 -10.56 -0.55
C ASP A 160 1.46 -11.54 -0.05
N PHE A 161 1.08 -12.81 0.18
CA PHE A 161 1.96 -13.86 0.64
C PHE A 161 3.07 -14.16 -0.38
N ARG A 162 4.28 -13.79 -0.04
CA ARG A 162 5.47 -13.93 -0.90
C ARG A 162 6.77 -13.87 -0.14
N LEU A 163 7.84 -14.37 -0.76
CA LEU A 163 9.21 -14.19 -0.36
C LEU A 163 9.93 -13.29 -1.36
N MET A 164 10.73 -12.37 -0.87
CA MET A 164 11.54 -11.43 -1.65
C MET A 164 13.01 -11.54 -1.23
N SER A 165 13.94 -11.58 -2.18
CA SER A 165 15.37 -11.41 -1.91
C SER A 165 15.67 -10.00 -1.40
N ARG A 166 16.81 -9.79 -0.72
CA ARG A 166 17.25 -8.47 -0.24
C ARG A 166 17.26 -7.43 -1.37
N ARG A 167 17.74 -7.77 -2.54
CA ARG A 167 17.80 -6.84 -3.68
C ARG A 167 16.40 -6.40 -4.18
N VAL A 168 15.38 -7.26 -4.07
CA VAL A 168 13.99 -6.88 -4.36
C VAL A 168 13.45 -5.96 -3.28
N VAL A 169 13.73 -6.27 -2.01
CA VAL A 169 13.35 -5.43 -0.86
C VAL A 169 13.94 -4.04 -1.00
N ASP A 170 15.22 -3.93 -1.33
CA ASP A 170 15.91 -2.65 -1.51
C ASP A 170 15.35 -1.87 -2.70
N ALA A 171 14.96 -2.55 -3.79
CA ALA A 171 14.33 -1.92 -4.94
C ALA A 171 12.91 -1.41 -4.61
N VAL A 172 12.09 -2.22 -3.91
CA VAL A 172 10.74 -1.82 -3.43
C VAL A 172 10.85 -0.66 -2.43
N GLY A 173 11.88 -0.65 -1.59
CA GLY A 173 12.19 0.43 -0.66
C GLY A 173 12.45 1.79 -1.32
N GLN A 174 12.84 1.84 -2.60
CA GLN A 174 13.00 3.08 -3.36
C GLN A 174 11.67 3.65 -3.86
N LEU A 175 10.62 2.83 -3.93
CA LEU A 175 9.31 3.23 -4.40
C LEU A 175 8.52 3.82 -3.21
N ARG A 176 8.41 5.14 -3.12
CA ARG A 176 7.81 5.87 -1.99
C ARG A 176 6.47 6.50 -2.34
N GLU A 177 5.74 5.90 -3.28
CA GLU A 177 4.39 6.31 -3.66
C GLU A 177 3.45 6.26 -2.44
N ARG A 178 2.62 7.30 -2.25
CA ARG A 178 1.68 7.37 -1.13
C ARG A 178 0.42 6.56 -1.37
N HIS A 179 -0.06 6.56 -2.61
CA HIS A 179 -1.11 5.66 -3.05
C HIS A 179 -0.51 4.30 -3.40
N ARG A 180 -0.29 3.47 -2.36
CA ARG A 180 0.37 2.18 -2.52
C ARG A 180 -0.61 1.09 -2.92
N PHE A 181 -0.29 0.42 -4.00
CA PHE A 181 -0.90 -0.85 -4.38
C PHE A 181 0.23 -1.89 -4.47
N MET A 182 0.51 -2.55 -3.34
CA MET A 182 1.70 -3.39 -3.18
C MET A 182 1.83 -4.45 -4.27
N LYS A 183 0.72 -5.07 -4.70
CA LYS A 183 0.74 -6.05 -5.81
C LYS A 183 1.27 -5.47 -7.12
N GLY A 184 0.95 -4.22 -7.40
CA GLY A 184 1.47 -3.50 -8.55
C GLY A 184 2.95 -3.17 -8.41
N LEU A 185 3.38 -2.69 -7.25
CA LEU A 185 4.77 -2.36 -6.96
C LEU A 185 5.67 -3.59 -7.08
N PHE A 186 5.25 -4.71 -6.48
CA PHE A 186 5.97 -5.97 -6.60
C PHE A 186 6.11 -6.47 -8.04
N ALA A 187 5.09 -6.29 -8.86
CA ALA A 187 5.17 -6.65 -10.27
C ALA A 187 5.99 -5.65 -11.11
N TRP A 188 6.02 -4.38 -10.69
CA TRP A 188 6.73 -3.31 -11.40
C TRP A 188 8.25 -3.43 -11.32
N VAL A 189 8.79 -3.92 -10.20
CA VAL A 189 10.25 -4.05 -10.02
C VAL A 189 10.91 -5.06 -10.97
N GLY A 190 10.16 -5.99 -11.57
CA GLY A 190 10.58 -6.76 -12.74
C GLY A 190 11.66 -7.82 -12.53
N PHE A 191 11.93 -8.24 -11.28
CA PHE A 191 12.91 -9.29 -10.98
C PHE A 191 12.41 -10.70 -11.37
N PRO A 192 13.30 -11.71 -11.52
CA PRO A 192 12.92 -13.08 -11.77
C PRO A 192 11.94 -13.63 -10.73
N THR A 193 10.76 -14.07 -11.19
CA THR A 193 9.66 -14.50 -10.31
C THR A 193 9.32 -15.96 -10.50
N CYS A 194 8.89 -16.62 -9.40
CA CYS A 194 8.33 -17.97 -9.40
C CYS A 194 7.02 -18.02 -8.63
N ALA A 195 6.08 -18.86 -9.07
CA ALA A 195 4.83 -19.12 -8.39
C ALA A 195 4.88 -20.45 -7.64
N VAL A 196 4.49 -20.46 -6.37
CA VAL A 196 4.29 -21.68 -5.57
C VAL A 196 2.79 -21.85 -5.33
N ALA A 197 2.21 -22.90 -5.86
CA ALA A 197 0.77 -23.17 -5.74
C ALA A 197 0.43 -23.71 -4.34
N TYR A 198 -0.61 -23.15 -3.71
CA TYR A 198 -1.09 -23.62 -2.41
C TYR A 198 -2.61 -23.62 -2.31
N ASP A 199 -3.13 -24.39 -1.34
CA ASP A 199 -4.55 -24.42 -1.03
C ASP A 199 -4.83 -23.51 0.17
N ARG A 200 -5.76 -22.55 -0.03
CA ARG A 200 -6.11 -21.58 1.01
C ARG A 200 -6.96 -22.23 2.09
N ALA A 201 -6.55 -22.08 3.35
CA ALA A 201 -7.34 -22.54 4.49
C ALA A 201 -8.60 -21.66 4.71
N PRO A 202 -9.71 -22.19 5.27
CA PRO A 202 -10.80 -21.37 5.75
C PRO A 202 -10.32 -20.45 6.88
N ARG A 203 -10.90 -19.24 6.96
CA ARG A 203 -10.53 -18.27 7.99
C ARG A 203 -10.79 -18.83 9.40
N HIS A 204 -9.79 -18.72 10.27
CA HIS A 204 -9.86 -19.29 11.62
C HIS A 204 -10.75 -18.48 12.57
N ALA A 205 -10.84 -17.14 12.39
CA ALA A 205 -11.69 -16.24 13.19
C ALA A 205 -12.02 -14.96 12.41
N GLY A 206 -13.14 -14.31 12.74
CA GLY A 206 -13.56 -13.01 12.19
C GLY A 206 -14.44 -13.07 10.94
N ALA A 207 -15.32 -12.05 10.77
CA ALA A 207 -16.16 -11.87 9.60
C ALA A 207 -15.41 -11.06 8.52
N SER A 208 -15.73 -11.32 7.24
CA SER A 208 -15.18 -10.52 6.14
C SER A 208 -15.65 -9.07 6.25
N LYS A 209 -14.73 -8.12 6.46
CA LYS A 209 -15.01 -6.67 6.52
C LYS A 209 -15.16 -6.04 5.10
N TRP A 210 -15.13 -6.85 4.01
CA TRP A 210 -15.16 -6.35 2.64
C TRP A 210 -16.58 -6.15 2.13
N SER A 211 -16.98 -4.88 1.93
CA SER A 211 -18.21 -4.50 1.22
C SER A 211 -17.93 -4.40 -0.29
N TYR A 212 -18.99 -4.46 -1.12
CA TYR A 212 -18.90 -4.22 -2.57
C TYR A 212 -18.32 -2.85 -2.90
N TRP A 213 -18.57 -1.85 -2.06
CA TRP A 213 -18.04 -0.50 -2.19
C TRP A 213 -16.51 -0.46 -2.00
N ASN A 214 -16.00 -1.21 -1.01
CA ASN A 214 -14.54 -1.32 -0.79
C ASN A 214 -13.84 -2.03 -1.96
N LEU A 215 -14.48 -3.06 -2.56
CA LEU A 215 -13.95 -3.72 -3.74
C LEU A 215 -13.92 -2.80 -4.97
N TRP A 216 -14.96 -1.97 -5.15
CA TRP A 216 -15.02 -0.98 -6.21
C TRP A 216 -13.93 0.09 -6.06
N ASN A 217 -13.76 0.63 -4.85
CA ASN A 217 -12.72 1.61 -4.55
C ASN A 217 -11.32 1.02 -4.77
N LEU A 218 -11.06 -0.23 -4.33
CA LEU A 218 -9.79 -0.90 -4.58
C LEU A 218 -9.52 -1.10 -6.09
N ALA A 219 -10.55 -1.42 -6.86
CA ALA A 219 -10.41 -1.56 -8.32
C ALA A 219 -10.11 -0.21 -8.99
N LEU A 220 -10.80 0.87 -8.59
CA LEU A 220 -10.51 2.22 -9.05
C LEU A 220 -9.09 2.64 -8.66
N GLU A 221 -8.70 2.40 -7.42
CA GLU A 221 -7.37 2.71 -6.94
C GLU A 221 -6.27 1.98 -7.74
N GLY A 222 -6.44 0.69 -7.98
CA GLY A 222 -5.52 -0.09 -8.82
C GLY A 222 -5.44 0.44 -10.26
N ILE A 223 -6.57 0.76 -10.89
CA ILE A 223 -6.61 1.29 -12.27
C ILE A 223 -5.94 2.66 -12.33
N THR A 224 -6.33 3.59 -11.48
CA THR A 224 -5.87 4.98 -11.56
C THR A 224 -4.43 5.18 -11.05
N SER A 225 -3.90 4.25 -10.24
CA SER A 225 -2.49 4.28 -9.80
C SER A 225 -1.51 3.81 -10.86
N PHE A 226 -1.93 2.87 -11.74
CA PHE A 226 -1.02 2.26 -12.72
C PHE A 226 -1.37 2.57 -14.18
N THR A 227 -2.43 3.32 -14.45
CA THR A 227 -2.84 3.64 -15.82
C THR A 227 -3.50 5.02 -15.92
N ILE A 228 -3.21 5.71 -17.00
CA ILE A 228 -3.86 6.96 -17.38
C ILE A 228 -5.06 6.74 -18.32
N VAL A 229 -5.49 5.49 -18.51
CA VAL A 229 -6.56 5.13 -19.46
C VAL A 229 -7.87 5.86 -19.21
N PRO A 230 -8.37 6.02 -17.97
CA PRO A 230 -9.57 6.82 -17.72
C PRO A 230 -9.44 8.27 -18.22
N LEU A 231 -8.26 8.87 -18.03
CA LEU A 231 -7.96 10.22 -18.51
C LEU A 231 -7.88 10.26 -20.04
N SER A 232 -7.20 9.29 -20.65
CA SER A 232 -7.13 9.17 -22.12
C SER A 232 -8.50 8.95 -22.73
N PHE A 233 -9.36 8.13 -22.11
CA PHE A 233 -10.71 7.90 -22.57
C PHE A 233 -11.56 9.20 -22.54
N ALA A 234 -11.44 9.99 -21.46
CA ALA A 234 -12.08 11.29 -21.39
C ALA A 234 -11.57 12.25 -22.48
N THR A 235 -10.25 12.23 -22.76
CA THR A 235 -9.65 13.06 -23.82
C THR A 235 -10.13 12.67 -25.20
N TYR A 236 -10.04 11.38 -25.57
CA TYR A 236 -10.47 10.93 -26.92
C TYR A 236 -11.99 11.04 -27.09
N GLY A 237 -12.78 10.77 -26.07
CA GLY A 237 -14.23 11.00 -26.05
C GLY A 237 -14.56 12.47 -26.27
N GLY A 238 -13.87 13.37 -25.55
CA GLY A 238 -14.02 14.81 -25.73
C GLY A 238 -13.68 15.29 -27.15
N VAL A 239 -12.56 14.82 -27.72
CA VAL A 239 -12.18 15.14 -29.11
C VAL A 239 -13.22 14.67 -30.11
N LEU A 240 -13.75 13.44 -29.95
CA LEU A 240 -14.80 12.90 -30.84
C LEU A 240 -16.07 13.77 -30.80
N VAL A 241 -16.51 14.15 -29.61
CA VAL A 241 -17.68 14.99 -29.40
C VAL A 241 -17.46 16.39 -29.96
N ALA A 242 -16.28 16.99 -29.75
CA ALA A 242 -15.93 18.30 -30.33
C ALA A 242 -15.94 18.27 -31.85
N LEU A 243 -15.35 17.23 -32.45
CA LEU A 243 -15.35 17.06 -33.90
C LEU A 243 -16.79 16.92 -34.47
N ALA A 244 -17.61 16.08 -33.83
CA ALA A 244 -19.00 15.91 -34.19
C ALA A 244 -19.80 17.24 -34.08
N ALA A 245 -19.57 18.01 -33.03
CA ALA A 245 -20.19 19.31 -32.81
C ALA A 245 -19.77 20.33 -33.88
N ILE A 246 -18.51 20.38 -34.27
CA ILE A 246 -17.99 21.25 -35.32
C ILE A 246 -18.62 20.89 -36.68
N LEU A 247 -18.63 19.61 -37.03
CA LEU A 247 -19.22 19.14 -38.29
C LEU A 247 -20.73 19.43 -38.36
N TYR A 248 -21.45 19.15 -37.26
CA TYR A 248 -22.88 19.40 -37.17
C TYR A 248 -23.20 20.90 -37.19
N GLY A 249 -22.44 21.71 -36.44
CA GLY A 249 -22.56 23.16 -36.44
C GLY A 249 -22.30 23.78 -37.82
N GLY A 250 -21.26 23.30 -38.52
CA GLY A 250 -20.99 23.70 -39.91
C GLY A 250 -22.11 23.33 -40.85
N PHE A 251 -22.66 22.11 -40.75
CA PHE A 251 -23.82 21.67 -41.53
C PHE A 251 -25.06 22.55 -41.31
N ILE A 252 -25.41 22.83 -40.07
CA ILE A 252 -26.54 23.70 -39.72
C ILE A 252 -26.35 25.13 -40.27
N THR A 253 -25.15 25.68 -40.09
CA THR A 253 -24.82 27.03 -40.61
C THR A 253 -24.95 27.08 -42.11
N ALA A 254 -24.38 26.12 -42.85
CA ALA A 254 -24.53 26.06 -44.31
C ALA A 254 -25.99 25.92 -44.75
N ARG A 255 -26.76 25.04 -44.11
CA ARG A 255 -28.18 24.86 -44.39
C ARG A 255 -28.98 26.13 -44.15
N THR A 256 -28.71 26.81 -43.02
CA THR A 256 -29.41 28.07 -42.66
C THR A 256 -29.13 29.19 -43.65
N VAL A 257 -27.90 29.31 -44.12
CA VAL A 257 -27.51 30.31 -45.14
C VAL A 257 -28.16 30.04 -46.49
N LEU A 258 -28.28 28.77 -46.89
CA LEU A 258 -28.77 28.39 -48.19
C LEU A 258 -30.30 28.32 -48.28
N PHE A 259 -30.99 27.93 -47.21
CA PHE A 259 -32.43 27.60 -47.22
C PHE A 259 -33.30 28.39 -46.24
N GLY A 260 -32.68 29.30 -45.45
CA GLY A 260 -33.38 30.03 -44.39
C GLY A 260 -33.67 29.17 -43.17
N ASN A 261 -34.20 29.78 -42.09
CA ASN A 261 -34.45 29.10 -40.81
C ASN A 261 -35.95 29.09 -40.45
N PRO A 262 -36.69 27.98 -40.63
CA PRO A 262 -37.95 27.78 -39.92
C PRO A 262 -37.63 27.24 -38.53
N VAL A 263 -37.82 28.06 -37.48
CA VAL A 263 -37.47 27.73 -36.11
C VAL A 263 -38.50 26.82 -35.43
N PRO A 264 -38.24 25.51 -35.40
CA PRO A 264 -38.50 24.72 -34.23
C PRO A 264 -37.27 23.94 -33.83
N GLY A 265 -36.62 24.19 -32.70
CA GLY A 265 -35.38 23.52 -32.29
C GLY A 265 -35.07 23.55 -30.80
N TYR A 266 -35.97 24.14 -29.99
CA TYR A 266 -35.74 24.24 -28.56
C TYR A 266 -35.46 22.92 -27.85
N PRO A 267 -36.20 21.80 -28.07
CA PRO A 267 -35.93 20.54 -27.40
C PRO A 267 -34.57 19.93 -27.80
N SER A 268 -34.20 20.00 -29.08
CA SER A 268 -32.91 19.48 -29.58
C SER A 268 -31.75 20.30 -29.02
N LEU A 269 -31.86 21.63 -28.95
CA LEU A 269 -30.86 22.50 -28.36
C LEU A 269 -30.63 22.15 -26.85
N LEU A 270 -31.73 21.95 -26.10
CA LEU A 270 -31.65 21.59 -24.70
C LEU A 270 -30.93 20.24 -24.48
N VAL A 271 -31.28 19.23 -25.31
CA VAL A 271 -30.62 17.90 -25.25
C VAL A 271 -29.12 18.01 -25.53
N PHE A 272 -28.71 18.78 -26.54
CA PHE A 272 -27.29 18.99 -26.83
C PHE A 272 -26.55 19.72 -25.72
N ILE A 273 -27.14 20.75 -25.11
CA ILE A 273 -26.55 21.48 -24.01
C ILE A 273 -26.38 20.55 -22.80
N LEU A 274 -27.42 19.78 -22.45
CA LEU A 274 -27.35 18.83 -21.32
C LEU A 274 -26.30 17.72 -21.56
N PHE A 275 -26.24 17.21 -22.80
CA PHE A 275 -25.24 16.18 -23.17
C PHE A 275 -23.82 16.72 -23.07
N LEU A 276 -23.54 17.89 -23.66
CA LEU A 276 -22.23 18.52 -23.59
C LEU A 276 -21.85 18.90 -22.16
N GLY A 277 -22.77 19.48 -21.38
CA GLY A 277 -22.58 19.80 -19.98
C GLY A 277 -22.29 18.55 -19.14
N GLY A 278 -23.03 17.47 -19.35
CA GLY A 278 -22.79 16.19 -18.68
C GLY A 278 -21.41 15.59 -19.01
N MET A 279 -21.01 15.63 -20.30
CA MET A 279 -19.69 15.19 -20.73
C MET A 279 -18.55 16.02 -20.12
N GLN A 280 -18.73 17.36 -20.04
CA GLN A 280 -17.76 18.24 -19.40
C GLN A 280 -17.61 17.95 -17.92
N LEU A 281 -18.71 17.77 -17.18
CA LEU A 281 -18.70 17.43 -15.76
C LEU A 281 -18.02 16.07 -15.51
N MET A 282 -18.29 15.07 -16.36
CA MET A 282 -17.64 13.77 -16.28
C MET A 282 -16.13 13.88 -16.49
N THR A 283 -15.69 14.64 -17.48
CA THR A 283 -14.27 14.87 -17.77
C THR A 283 -13.58 15.60 -16.60
N LEU A 284 -14.21 16.64 -16.07
CA LEU A 284 -13.71 17.35 -14.87
C LEU A 284 -13.62 16.43 -13.68
N GLY A 285 -14.57 15.52 -13.47
CA GLY A 285 -14.52 14.51 -12.40
C GLY A 285 -13.31 13.59 -12.54
N VAL A 286 -13.02 13.10 -13.74
CA VAL A 286 -11.82 12.27 -14.00
C VAL A 286 -10.54 13.07 -13.74
N ILE A 287 -10.45 14.29 -14.22
CA ILE A 287 -9.29 15.17 -13.97
C ILE A 287 -9.13 15.43 -12.47
N GLY A 288 -10.23 15.69 -11.75
CA GLY A 288 -10.23 15.91 -10.31
C GLY A 288 -9.66 14.74 -9.53
N GLU A 289 -9.98 13.49 -9.92
CA GLU A 289 -9.43 12.27 -9.31
C GLU A 289 -7.90 12.20 -9.45
N TYR A 290 -7.37 12.46 -10.66
CA TYR A 290 -5.91 12.47 -10.87
C TYR A 290 -5.22 13.64 -10.17
N LEU A 291 -5.84 14.82 -10.19
CA LEU A 291 -5.31 16.00 -9.49
C LEU A 291 -5.26 15.77 -7.97
N GLY A 292 -6.28 15.12 -7.39
CA GLY A 292 -6.29 14.71 -6.00
C GLY A 292 -5.13 13.79 -5.64
N ARG A 293 -4.77 12.84 -6.52
CA ARG A 293 -3.60 11.97 -6.35
C ARG A 293 -2.29 12.74 -6.42
N VAL A 294 -2.11 13.61 -7.42
CA VAL A 294 -0.95 14.49 -7.53
C VAL A 294 -0.80 15.35 -6.27
N PHE A 295 -1.90 15.94 -5.77
CA PHE A 295 -1.90 16.71 -4.54
C PHE A 295 -1.46 15.90 -3.30
N ASN A 296 -1.85 14.62 -3.20
CA ASN A 296 -1.40 13.77 -2.11
C ASN A 296 0.10 13.42 -2.24
N GLU A 297 0.59 13.19 -3.46
CA GLU A 297 2.03 12.94 -3.69
C GLU A 297 2.88 14.17 -3.39
N THR A 298 2.45 15.36 -3.80
CA THR A 298 3.20 16.61 -3.60
C THR A 298 3.29 17.06 -2.14
N LYS A 299 2.41 16.57 -1.26
CA LYS A 299 2.51 16.84 0.19
C LYS A 299 3.70 16.18 0.88
N GLU A 300 4.30 15.17 0.25
CA GLU A 300 5.45 14.43 0.78
C GLU A 300 5.31 13.94 2.22
N ARG A 301 4.07 13.66 2.67
CA ARG A 301 3.82 13.09 4.00
C ARG A 301 4.39 11.68 4.08
N PRO A 302 4.98 11.28 5.22
CA PRO A 302 5.42 9.89 5.42
C PRO A 302 4.28 8.90 5.19
N ILE A 303 4.59 7.73 4.62
CA ILE A 303 3.62 6.65 4.37
C ILE A 303 3.04 6.13 5.68
N TYR A 304 3.88 6.07 6.72
CA TYR A 304 3.55 5.66 8.09
C TYR A 304 4.39 6.45 9.10
N LEU A 305 3.98 6.43 10.35
CA LEU A 305 4.76 6.96 11.48
C LEU A 305 4.89 5.87 12.54
N ILE A 306 6.12 5.62 12.98
CA ILE A 306 6.43 4.64 14.02
C ILE A 306 6.32 5.34 15.38
N GLU A 307 5.48 4.82 16.27
CA GLU A 307 5.43 5.23 17.66
C GLU A 307 6.52 4.52 18.48
N ARG A 308 6.69 3.21 18.26
CA ARG A 308 7.67 2.40 18.97
C ARG A 308 8.18 1.25 18.13
N GLN A 309 9.48 1.05 18.14
CA GLN A 309 10.14 -0.09 17.50
C GLN A 309 10.91 -0.92 18.54
N LEU A 310 10.70 -2.23 18.53
CA LEU A 310 11.36 -3.20 19.40
C LEU A 310 11.97 -4.28 18.49
N PRO A 311 13.28 -4.22 18.19
CA PRO A 311 13.94 -5.19 17.31
C PRO A 311 13.97 -6.59 17.94
N SER A 312 14.13 -7.63 17.12
CA SER A 312 14.32 -9.00 17.57
C SER A 312 15.71 -9.17 18.22
N GLY A 313 15.80 -10.07 19.21
CA GLY A 313 17.09 -10.45 19.81
C GLY A 313 18.04 -11.07 18.78
N VAL A 314 17.50 -11.79 17.78
CA VAL A 314 18.27 -12.41 16.69
C VAL A 314 18.92 -11.35 15.79
N LEU A 315 18.17 -10.31 15.41
CA LEU A 315 18.73 -9.22 14.59
C LEU A 315 19.81 -8.45 15.36
N MET A 316 19.57 -8.15 16.63
CA MET A 316 20.53 -7.45 17.49
C MET A 316 21.84 -8.26 17.62
N ALA A 317 21.76 -9.54 17.96
CA ALA A 317 22.93 -10.41 18.06
C ALA A 317 23.71 -10.51 16.74
N ARG A 318 23.00 -10.49 15.58
CA ARG A 318 23.64 -10.52 14.26
C ARG A 318 24.35 -9.20 13.92
N GLN A 319 23.82 -8.06 14.34
CA GLN A 319 24.46 -6.75 14.18
C GLN A 319 25.73 -6.66 15.04
N ASP A 320 25.68 -7.11 16.27
CA ASP A 320 26.84 -7.16 17.16
C ASP A 320 27.97 -8.04 16.60
N ALA A 321 27.63 -9.18 16.00
CA ALA A 321 28.59 -10.08 15.37
C ALA A 321 29.27 -9.52 14.10
N ARG A 322 28.66 -8.53 13.42
CA ARG A 322 29.22 -7.87 12.23
C ARG A 322 30.20 -6.74 12.57
N GLY A 323 30.20 -6.24 13.78
CA GLY A 323 31.05 -5.13 14.25
C GLY A 323 30.57 -3.74 13.79
N PRO A 324 31.07 -2.66 14.40
CA PRO A 324 30.69 -1.29 14.08
C PRO A 324 31.15 -0.93 12.67
N GLY A 325 30.21 -0.59 11.78
CA GLY A 325 30.49 -0.10 10.40
C GLY A 325 29.88 -0.89 9.26
N GLN A 326 29.29 -2.07 9.48
CA GLN A 326 28.54 -2.84 8.46
C GLN A 326 27.04 -2.97 8.77
N GLY A 327 26.49 -1.99 9.50
CA GLY A 327 25.06 -1.95 9.81
C GLY A 327 24.25 -1.77 8.53
N ILE A 328 23.27 -2.66 8.30
CA ILE A 328 22.18 -2.38 7.35
C ILE A 328 21.47 -1.14 7.91
N ALA A 329 21.42 -0.05 7.17
CA ALA A 329 20.62 1.12 7.54
C ALA A 329 19.15 0.69 7.59
N VAL A 330 18.70 0.30 8.77
CA VAL A 330 17.28 0.11 9.07
C VAL A 330 16.67 1.50 9.09
N GLY A 331 15.79 1.80 8.14
CA GLY A 331 15.24 3.11 7.80
C GLY A 331 15.23 4.13 8.93
N GLY A 332 16.09 5.11 8.82
CA GLY A 332 16.22 6.43 9.43
C GLY A 332 15.55 6.70 10.77
N VAL A 333 15.92 6.00 11.86
CA VAL A 333 15.77 6.51 13.23
C VAL A 333 17.04 6.15 13.99
N GLU A 334 17.94 7.13 14.16
CA GLU A 334 19.00 7.04 15.14
C GLU A 334 18.37 6.93 16.54
N THR A 335 18.36 5.73 17.10
CA THR A 335 18.06 5.55 18.52
C THR A 335 19.32 5.83 19.31
N ASN A 336 19.45 7.06 19.81
CA ASN A 336 20.46 7.39 20.82
C ASN A 336 20.01 6.77 22.17
N PRO A 337 20.73 5.81 22.76
CA PRO A 337 20.31 5.11 23.98
C PRO A 337 20.39 5.94 25.27
N GLY A 338 20.49 7.27 25.18
CA GLY A 338 20.70 8.17 26.33
C GLY A 338 19.74 9.32 26.50
N GLN A 339 18.67 9.46 25.69
CA GLN A 339 17.72 10.57 25.86
C GLN A 339 16.36 10.09 26.36
N ALA A 340 16.02 10.52 27.57
CA ALA A 340 14.64 10.57 28.09
C ALA A 340 13.73 11.42 27.16
N PRO A 341 12.38 11.22 27.15
CA PRO A 341 11.49 11.91 26.22
C PRO A 341 11.49 13.42 26.50
N GLY A 342 12.25 14.15 25.71
CA GLY A 342 12.39 15.61 25.77
C GLY A 342 12.10 16.23 24.42
N VAL A 343 11.02 17.00 24.41
CA VAL A 343 10.74 18.21 23.62
C VAL A 343 11.42 18.33 22.24
N PHE A 344 10.60 18.41 21.22
CA PHE A 344 10.95 18.75 19.84
C PHE A 344 11.99 19.88 19.77
N GLY A 345 13.17 19.59 19.26
CA GLY A 345 14.20 20.58 18.95
C GLY A 345 13.82 21.37 17.71
N ALA A 346 13.88 22.70 17.82
CA ALA A 346 13.61 23.65 16.75
C ALA A 346 14.57 23.47 15.58
N VAL A 347 14.05 23.54 14.37
CA VAL A 347 14.80 23.58 13.11
C VAL A 347 15.66 24.87 13.09
N PRO A 348 16.98 24.82 12.85
CA PRO A 348 17.80 26.05 12.71
C PRO A 348 17.50 26.69 11.35
N GLY A 349 16.96 27.89 11.37
CA GLY A 349 16.86 28.72 10.14
C GLY A 349 15.61 29.58 9.94
N GLN A 350 14.70 29.71 10.91
CA GLN A 350 13.63 30.71 10.80
C GLN A 350 13.91 31.93 11.69
N MET A 351 14.13 33.09 11.05
CA MET A 351 14.10 34.39 11.69
C MET A 351 12.74 34.64 12.37
N PRO A 352 12.69 35.22 13.60
CA PRO A 352 11.44 35.56 14.24
C PRO A 352 10.78 36.73 13.52
N LEU A 353 9.55 36.51 13.07
CA LEU A 353 8.68 37.60 12.61
C LEU A 353 8.31 38.46 13.85
N ALA A 354 8.61 39.75 13.76
CA ALA A 354 8.25 40.76 14.75
C ALA A 354 6.73 40.83 14.93
N GLY A 355 6.24 40.67 16.15
CA GLY A 355 4.85 40.84 16.52
C GLY A 355 4.45 42.32 16.49
N PRO A 356 3.15 42.65 16.27
CA PRO A 356 2.66 44.02 16.27
C PRO A 356 2.69 44.64 17.68
N PRO A 357 2.79 46.00 17.81
CA PRO A 357 2.96 46.68 19.09
C PRO A 357 1.69 46.59 19.94
N GLY A 358 1.88 46.38 21.22
CA GLY A 358 0.85 46.19 22.21
C GLY A 358 -0.10 47.36 22.37
N VAL A 359 -1.38 47.04 22.42
CA VAL A 359 -2.45 47.92 22.90
C VAL A 359 -2.57 47.68 24.41
N GLY A 360 -2.20 48.71 25.20
CA GLY A 360 -2.34 48.68 26.64
C GLY A 360 -3.82 48.71 27.06
N VAL A 361 -4.20 47.77 27.89
CA VAL A 361 -5.48 47.78 28.61
C VAL A 361 -5.19 48.16 30.05
N ALA A 362 -5.71 49.33 30.47
CA ALA A 362 -5.67 49.83 31.82
C ALA A 362 -6.62 49.03 32.76
N PRO A 363 -6.30 48.85 34.05
CA PRO A 363 -7.19 48.15 34.98
C PRO A 363 -8.33 49.07 35.45
N ALA A 364 -9.57 48.57 35.37
CA ALA A 364 -10.73 49.19 35.97
C ALA A 364 -10.73 48.90 37.49
N GLN A 365 -10.66 50.00 38.29
CA GLN A 365 -10.93 49.99 39.72
C GLN A 365 -12.43 49.82 39.95
N GLY A 366 -12.79 49.10 41.01
CA GLY A 366 -14.13 48.90 41.44
C GLY A 366 -14.74 50.09 42.17
N ALA A 367 -16.02 50.12 42.22
CA ALA A 367 -16.84 50.66 43.31
C ALA A 367 -18.33 50.40 43.06
N GLY A 368 -19.04 50.00 44.13
CA GLY A 368 -20.48 50.02 44.26
C GLY A 368 -21.18 48.69 44.27
#